data_4de222abb305b4e2aaba806cc7a44507
#
_entry.id   4de222abb305b4e2aaba806cc7a44507
#
_cell.length_a   1.000
_cell.length_b   1.000
_cell.length_c   1.000
_cell.angle_alpha   90.00
_cell.angle_beta   90.00
_cell.angle_gamma   90.00
#
_symmetry.space_group_name_H-M   'P 1'
#
loop_
_entity.id
_entity.type
_entity.pdbx_description
1 polymer ?
#
loop_
_entity_poly.entity_id
_entity_poly.type
_entity_poly.pdbx_seq_one_letter_code
_entity_poly.pdbx_strand_id
1 'polypeptide(L)'
;TTSSSTVSNHILSLQDLQPERSHFIGDTSPSSVTAKLVQSITHLKDEISKGRSEVIILNTDGWVRDEEAVSYKLQLLHSLQPNLLLGLSSNKELDPLLEQQQWTTLRLEVSSCARTRTREERKKTREEGYRRFFFNSKHLNFNLNTIKLRTFNKSRQQRLDQDSTYKGTLAGLLDEEGMLLSIGRIARIQNGFLRVTTTTGEKPRIVELGAVILSSRFDEVGYEP
;
A
#
# COMPACT_ATOMS: atom_id res chain seq x y z
N THR A 1 -27.57 -7.64 1.26
CA THR A 1 -27.59 -7.71 2.72
C THR A 1 -26.59 -6.73 3.26
N THR A 2 -27.07 -5.54 3.63
CA THR A 2 -26.32 -4.50 4.31
C THR A 2 -26.04 -4.96 5.73
N SER A 3 -24.81 -5.39 6.02
CA SER A 3 -24.36 -5.51 7.39
C SER A 3 -23.93 -4.13 7.87
N SER A 4 -24.81 -3.44 8.60
CA SER A 4 -24.42 -2.33 9.44
C SER A 4 -23.59 -2.90 10.60
N SER A 5 -22.27 -2.99 10.44
CA SER A 5 -21.41 -3.27 11.56
C SER A 5 -21.39 -2.03 12.45
N THR A 6 -21.95 -2.15 13.64
CA THR A 6 -21.71 -1.18 14.71
C THR A 6 -20.20 -1.07 14.88
N VAL A 7 -19.64 0.09 14.55
CA VAL A 7 -18.21 0.35 14.75
C VAL A 7 -17.96 0.22 16.24
N SER A 8 -17.36 -0.90 16.67
CA SER A 8 -16.96 -1.04 18.06
C SER A 8 -15.90 0.02 18.34
N ASN A 9 -15.91 0.61 19.53
CA ASN A 9 -15.02 1.70 19.94
C ASN A 9 -13.52 1.34 19.97
N HIS A 10 -13.11 0.21 19.38
CA HIS A 10 -11.74 -0.24 19.33
C HIS A 10 -11.22 -0.20 17.88
N ILE A 11 -10.26 0.70 17.63
CA ILE A 11 -9.45 0.77 16.40
C ILE A 11 -8.85 -0.61 16.02
N LEU A 12 -8.61 -1.48 16.99
CA LEU A 12 -8.13 -2.85 16.77
C LEU A 12 -9.09 -3.71 15.95
N SER A 13 -10.40 -3.42 15.97
CA SER A 13 -11.40 -4.14 15.17
C SER A 13 -11.30 -3.84 13.67
N LEU A 14 -10.71 -2.73 13.26
CA LEU A 14 -10.49 -2.40 11.85
C LEU A 14 -9.47 -3.33 11.18
N GLN A 15 -8.53 -3.91 11.96
CA GLN A 15 -7.52 -4.84 11.44
C GLN A 15 -8.11 -6.21 11.06
N ASP A 16 -9.29 -6.54 11.57
CA ASP A 16 -9.98 -7.81 11.31
C ASP A 16 -10.96 -7.69 10.13
N LEU A 17 -11.17 -6.47 9.61
CA LEU A 17 -12.03 -6.25 8.45
C LEU A 17 -11.31 -6.65 7.16
N GLN A 18 -12.02 -7.38 6.31
CA GLN A 18 -11.55 -7.65 4.96
C GLN A 18 -11.74 -6.40 4.10
N PRO A 19 -10.69 -5.91 3.42
CA PRO A 19 -10.82 -4.78 2.52
C PRO A 19 -11.66 -5.16 1.30
N GLU A 20 -12.59 -4.30 0.90
CA GLU A 20 -13.37 -4.50 -0.33
C GLU A 20 -12.54 -4.24 -1.58
N ARG A 21 -11.64 -3.27 -1.52
CA ARG A 21 -10.75 -2.88 -2.61
C ARG A 21 -9.37 -2.53 -2.07
N SER A 22 -8.36 -2.86 -2.84
CA SER A 22 -6.97 -2.58 -2.48
C SER A 22 -6.11 -2.33 -3.70
N HIS A 23 -5.09 -1.49 -3.55
CA HIS A 23 -4.03 -1.31 -4.52
C HIS A 23 -2.68 -1.74 -3.97
N PHE A 24 -1.85 -2.32 -4.82
CA PHE A 24 -0.47 -2.63 -4.48
C PHE A 24 0.42 -1.43 -4.76
N ILE A 25 0.98 -0.84 -3.74
CA ILE A 25 1.90 0.31 -3.88
C ILE A 25 3.31 -0.15 -4.21
N GLY A 26 3.76 -1.25 -3.61
CA GLY A 26 5.05 -1.88 -3.90
C GLY A 26 6.21 -1.34 -3.09
N ASP A 27 6.00 -0.34 -2.24
CA ASP A 27 7.02 0.26 -1.40
C ASP A 27 6.53 0.45 0.05
N THR A 28 7.47 0.60 0.98
CA THR A 28 7.21 0.90 2.40
C THR A 28 7.41 2.37 2.75
N SER A 29 7.94 3.17 1.81
CA SER A 29 8.09 4.62 1.94
C SER A 29 7.25 5.35 0.89
N PRO A 30 6.50 6.39 1.25
CA PRO A 30 5.76 7.19 0.28
C PRO A 30 6.68 7.99 -0.66
N SER A 31 7.87 8.39 -0.24
CA SER A 31 8.76 9.29 -0.99
C SER A 31 9.16 8.78 -2.38
N SER A 32 9.32 7.47 -2.55
CA SER A 32 9.68 6.85 -3.82
C SER A 32 8.50 6.61 -4.76
N VAL A 33 7.25 6.78 -4.28
CA VAL A 33 6.03 6.33 -4.98
C VAL A 33 4.87 7.34 -4.91
N THR A 34 5.16 8.61 -4.69
CA THR A 34 4.15 9.67 -4.48
C THR A 34 3.10 9.71 -5.59
N ALA A 35 3.51 9.70 -6.85
CA ALA A 35 2.58 9.75 -7.99
C ALA A 35 1.65 8.52 -8.01
N LYS A 36 2.18 7.33 -7.72
CA LYS A 36 1.39 6.10 -7.66
C LYS A 36 0.42 6.12 -6.48
N LEU A 37 0.84 6.65 -5.33
CA LEU A 37 -0.03 6.83 -4.16
C LEU A 37 -1.21 7.75 -4.48
N VAL A 38 -0.94 8.92 -5.05
CA VAL A 38 -2.00 9.87 -5.44
C VAL A 38 -2.98 9.20 -6.40
N GLN A 39 -2.49 8.56 -7.46
CA GLN A 39 -3.33 7.87 -8.44
C GLN A 39 -4.18 6.75 -7.79
N SER A 40 -3.56 5.91 -6.96
CA SER A 40 -4.24 4.78 -6.32
C SER A 40 -5.31 5.24 -5.33
N ILE A 41 -5.02 6.26 -4.52
CA ILE A 41 -5.97 6.79 -3.54
C ILE A 41 -7.14 7.50 -4.25
N THR A 42 -6.85 8.27 -5.31
CA THR A 42 -7.90 8.91 -6.12
C THR A 42 -8.81 7.86 -6.76
N HIS A 43 -8.24 6.81 -7.33
CA HIS A 43 -9.01 5.71 -7.92
C HIS A 43 -9.91 5.02 -6.87
N LEU A 44 -9.37 4.70 -5.68
CA LEU A 44 -10.17 4.11 -4.60
C LEU A 44 -11.31 5.04 -4.16
N LYS A 45 -11.05 6.35 -4.04
CA LYS A 45 -12.09 7.34 -3.73
C LYS A 45 -13.19 7.35 -4.79
N ASP A 46 -12.81 7.32 -6.07
CA ASP A 46 -13.76 7.34 -7.19
C ASP A 46 -14.62 6.06 -7.23
N GLU A 47 -14.00 4.90 -6.96
CA GLU A 47 -14.73 3.63 -6.85
C GLU A 47 -15.73 3.65 -5.68
N ILE A 48 -15.32 4.11 -4.50
CA ILE A 48 -16.20 4.22 -3.32
C ILE A 48 -17.34 5.22 -3.59
N SER A 49 -17.05 6.31 -4.30
CA SER A 49 -18.04 7.36 -4.61
C SER A 49 -19.16 6.88 -5.56
N LYS A 50 -18.96 5.80 -6.31
CA LYS A 50 -20.00 5.16 -7.12
C LYS A 50 -21.03 4.41 -6.26
N GLY A 51 -20.70 4.09 -5.02
CA GLY A 51 -21.55 3.44 -4.06
C GLY A 51 -22.50 4.41 -3.32
N ARG A 52 -23.08 3.92 -2.22
CA ARG A 52 -24.00 4.69 -1.37
C ARG A 52 -23.32 5.27 -0.12
N SER A 53 -22.00 5.47 -0.16
CA SER A 53 -21.26 6.00 0.98
C SER A 53 -21.57 7.48 1.17
N GLU A 54 -22.13 7.85 2.33
CA GLU A 54 -22.43 9.24 2.69
C GLU A 54 -21.19 9.99 3.18
N VAL A 55 -20.23 9.26 3.77
CA VAL A 55 -18.99 9.81 4.33
C VAL A 55 -17.82 8.92 3.92
N ILE A 56 -16.74 9.55 3.45
CA ILE A 56 -15.46 8.90 3.16
C ILE A 56 -14.42 9.51 4.10
N ILE A 57 -13.79 8.66 4.91
CA ILE A 57 -12.69 9.06 5.80
C ILE A 57 -11.40 8.51 5.22
N LEU A 58 -10.45 9.39 4.90
CA LEU A 58 -9.12 9.03 4.43
C LEU A 58 -8.08 9.30 5.51
N ASN A 59 -7.44 8.25 6.00
CA ASN A 59 -6.26 8.34 6.85
C ASN A 59 -4.99 8.25 6.00
N THR A 60 -4.18 9.31 6.00
CA THR A 60 -2.95 9.38 5.20
C THR A 60 -1.71 8.95 6.00
N ASP A 61 -0.59 8.73 5.30
CA ASP A 61 0.71 8.53 5.94
C ASP A 61 1.17 9.79 6.71
N GLY A 62 2.10 9.61 7.66
CA GLY A 62 2.61 10.68 8.53
C GLY A 62 3.85 11.41 7.98
N TRP A 63 4.16 11.30 6.70
CA TRP A 63 5.27 12.03 6.09
C TRP A 63 4.84 13.45 5.71
N VAL A 64 5.31 14.46 6.48
CA VAL A 64 4.84 15.85 6.39
C VAL A 64 5.93 16.91 6.60
N ARG A 65 7.21 16.52 6.86
CA ARG A 65 8.21 17.45 7.40
C ARG A 65 9.08 18.16 6.38
N ASP A 66 9.19 17.65 5.17
CA ASP A 66 10.03 18.21 4.12
C ASP A 66 9.18 18.76 2.96
N GLU A 67 9.82 19.51 2.06
CA GLU A 67 9.14 20.15 0.92
C GLU A 67 8.51 19.11 -0.02
N GLU A 68 9.15 17.95 -0.21
CA GLU A 68 8.60 16.88 -1.04
C GLU A 68 7.32 16.30 -0.41
N ALA A 69 7.32 16.11 0.92
CA ALA A 69 6.14 15.65 1.64
C ALA A 69 4.98 16.63 1.53
N VAL A 70 5.25 17.92 1.71
CA VAL A 70 4.24 18.99 1.56
C VAL A 70 3.70 19.02 0.12
N SER A 71 4.58 19.00 -0.89
CA SER A 71 4.20 18.95 -2.30
C SER A 71 3.31 17.76 -2.63
N TYR A 72 3.71 16.56 -2.17
CA TYR A 72 2.91 15.35 -2.31
C TYR A 72 1.54 15.47 -1.66
N LYS A 73 1.48 15.95 -0.40
CA LYS A 73 0.21 16.13 0.31
C LYS A 73 -0.70 17.15 -0.38
N LEU A 74 -0.15 18.26 -0.85
CA LEU A 74 -0.93 19.25 -1.63
C LEU A 74 -1.47 18.64 -2.91
N GLN A 75 -0.66 17.88 -3.66
CA GLN A 75 -1.11 17.18 -4.85
C GLN A 75 -2.26 16.19 -4.53
N LEU A 76 -2.13 15.45 -3.43
CA LEU A 76 -3.17 14.54 -2.97
C LEU A 76 -4.47 15.30 -2.62
N LEU A 77 -4.39 16.38 -1.86
CA LEU A 77 -5.53 17.23 -1.51
C LEU A 77 -6.22 17.82 -2.74
N HIS A 78 -5.45 18.32 -3.71
CA HIS A 78 -5.99 18.81 -4.97
C HIS A 78 -6.71 17.71 -5.78
N SER A 79 -6.19 16.48 -5.78
CA SER A 79 -6.84 15.36 -6.48
C SER A 79 -8.11 14.88 -5.78
N LEU A 80 -8.15 14.94 -4.45
CA LEU A 80 -9.26 14.41 -3.65
C LEU A 80 -10.37 15.43 -3.41
N GLN A 81 -10.04 16.72 -3.38
CA GLN A 81 -10.99 17.81 -3.05
C GLN A 81 -11.81 17.52 -1.78
N PRO A 82 -11.16 17.37 -0.60
CA PRO A 82 -11.87 17.01 0.63
C PRO A 82 -12.78 18.16 1.09
N ASN A 83 -13.92 17.84 1.70
CA ASN A 83 -14.79 18.82 2.33
C ASN A 83 -14.21 19.33 3.66
N LEU A 84 -13.45 18.48 4.36
CA LEU A 84 -12.83 18.79 5.64
C LEU A 84 -11.45 18.16 5.73
N LEU A 85 -10.46 18.95 6.13
CA LEU A 85 -9.11 18.50 6.41
C LEU A 85 -8.87 18.53 7.93
N LEU A 86 -8.60 17.36 8.52
CA LEU A 86 -8.28 17.23 9.93
C LEU A 86 -6.77 17.07 10.11
N GLY A 87 -6.14 17.99 10.79
CA GLY A 87 -4.71 17.93 11.13
C GLY A 87 -4.50 17.58 12.60
N LEU A 88 -3.87 16.42 12.87
CA LEU A 88 -3.47 16.03 14.21
C LEU A 88 -2.00 16.40 14.42
N SER A 89 -1.73 17.48 15.14
CA SER A 89 -0.37 17.96 15.38
C SER A 89 -0.28 18.72 16.68
N SER A 90 0.81 18.50 17.42
CA SER A 90 1.16 19.27 18.62
C SER A 90 2.06 20.47 18.31
N ASN A 91 2.47 20.65 17.06
CA ASN A 91 3.37 21.70 16.61
C ASN A 91 2.95 22.27 15.26
N LYS A 92 3.79 23.10 14.65
CA LYS A 92 3.52 23.81 13.39
C LYS A 92 3.84 22.99 12.12
N GLU A 93 4.17 21.70 12.23
CA GLU A 93 4.61 20.89 11.07
C GLU A 93 3.52 20.75 9.97
N LEU A 94 2.24 20.92 10.33
CA LEU A 94 1.13 20.88 9.40
C LEU A 94 0.68 22.25 8.89
N ASP A 95 1.28 23.36 9.35
CA ASP A 95 0.88 24.71 8.92
C ASP A 95 0.86 24.86 7.40
N PRO A 96 1.88 24.38 6.63
CA PRO A 96 1.86 24.50 5.18
C PRO A 96 0.65 23.85 4.49
N LEU A 97 0.03 22.87 5.14
CA LEU A 97 -1.14 22.16 4.63
C LEU A 97 -2.45 22.75 5.17
N LEU A 98 -2.48 23.16 6.45
CA LEU A 98 -3.70 23.62 7.12
C LEU A 98 -4.03 25.08 6.87
N GLU A 99 -3.04 25.89 6.49
CA GLU A 99 -3.23 27.32 6.18
C GLU A 99 -3.70 27.57 4.74
N GLN A 100 -3.90 26.51 3.96
CA GLN A 100 -4.47 26.63 2.61
C GLN A 100 -5.94 27.05 2.70
N GLN A 101 -6.27 28.19 2.09
CA GLN A 101 -7.64 28.74 2.13
C GLN A 101 -8.67 27.97 1.30
N GLN A 102 -8.23 26.97 0.55
CA GLN A 102 -9.08 26.21 -0.37
C GLN A 102 -9.97 25.19 0.33
N TRP A 103 -9.60 24.75 1.55
CA TRP A 103 -10.32 23.71 2.27
C TRP A 103 -10.73 24.18 3.66
N THR A 104 -11.87 23.67 4.13
CA THR A 104 -12.20 23.81 5.56
C THR A 104 -11.23 22.96 6.36
N THR A 105 -10.50 23.56 7.28
CA THR A 105 -9.47 22.89 8.08
C THR A 105 -9.82 22.92 9.57
N LEU A 106 -9.48 21.82 10.27
CA LEU A 106 -9.60 21.73 11.71
C LEU A 106 -8.33 21.12 12.28
N ARG A 107 -7.68 21.82 13.19
CA ARG A 107 -6.53 21.33 13.94
C ARG A 107 -7.02 20.68 15.23
N LEU A 108 -6.54 19.47 15.47
CA LEU A 108 -6.80 18.69 16.68
C LEU A 108 -5.49 18.43 17.41
N GLU A 109 -5.54 18.41 18.71
CA GLU A 109 -4.40 18.02 19.54
C GLU A 109 -4.14 16.53 19.43
N VAL A 110 -2.85 16.17 19.45
CA VAL A 110 -2.43 14.77 19.50
C VAL A 110 -2.69 14.22 20.88
N SER A 111 -3.26 13.02 20.97
CA SER A 111 -3.48 12.34 22.23
C SER A 111 -2.17 12.24 23.03
N SER A 112 -2.23 12.49 24.34
CA SER A 112 -1.11 12.31 25.25
C SER A 112 -0.59 10.86 25.32
N CYS A 113 -1.41 9.89 24.88
CA CYS A 113 -1.04 8.49 24.77
C CYS A 113 -0.38 8.13 23.42
N ALA A 114 -0.32 9.08 22.47
CA ALA A 114 0.31 8.84 21.19
C ALA A 114 1.82 8.69 21.33
N ARG A 115 2.37 7.65 20.69
CA ARG A 115 3.82 7.43 20.65
C ARG A 115 4.32 7.29 19.22
N THR A 116 5.51 7.81 18.98
CA THR A 116 6.21 7.59 17.70
C THR A 116 6.88 6.23 17.73
N ARG A 117 6.61 5.40 16.72
CA ARG A 117 7.30 4.11 16.52
C ARG A 117 8.66 4.34 15.86
N THR A 118 9.68 3.63 16.32
CA THR A 118 10.98 3.61 15.65
C THR A 118 10.90 2.91 14.29
N ARG A 119 11.96 3.04 13.49
CA ARG A 119 12.07 2.33 12.22
C ARG A 119 12.07 0.82 12.42
N GLU A 120 12.76 0.35 13.45
CA GLU A 120 12.86 -1.06 13.83
C GLU A 120 11.50 -1.63 14.28
N GLU A 121 10.76 -0.89 15.11
CA GLU A 121 9.40 -1.28 15.53
C GLU A 121 8.46 -1.39 14.32
N ARG A 122 8.53 -0.44 13.39
CA ARG A 122 7.73 -0.49 12.16
C ARG A 122 8.10 -1.69 11.29
N LYS A 123 9.42 -1.96 11.11
CA LYS A 123 9.92 -3.13 10.39
C LYS A 123 9.40 -4.42 11.03
N LYS A 124 9.57 -4.58 12.35
CA LYS A 124 9.09 -5.75 13.09
C LYS A 124 7.59 -5.97 12.91
N THR A 125 6.79 -4.91 12.99
CA THR A 125 5.33 -4.99 12.77
C THR A 125 4.99 -5.48 11.35
N ARG A 126 5.71 -5.01 10.31
CA ARG A 126 5.50 -5.49 8.94
C ARG A 126 5.89 -6.97 8.80
N GLU A 127 7.04 -7.38 9.34
CA GLU A 127 7.51 -8.77 9.30
C GLU A 127 6.53 -9.74 9.99
N GLU A 128 5.96 -9.34 11.14
CA GLU A 128 4.91 -10.09 11.81
C GLU A 128 3.63 -10.18 10.94
N GLY A 129 3.28 -9.10 10.25
CA GLY A 129 2.19 -9.07 9.27
C GLY A 129 2.44 -10.04 8.11
N TYR A 130 3.63 -10.03 7.52
CA TYR A 130 3.99 -10.97 6.45
C TYR A 130 3.93 -12.43 6.91
N ARG A 131 4.50 -12.77 8.07
CA ARG A 131 4.46 -14.13 8.61
C ARG A 131 3.02 -14.61 8.83
N ARG A 132 2.15 -13.75 9.36
CA ARG A 132 0.72 -14.06 9.54
C ARG A 132 0.01 -14.26 8.21
N PHE A 133 0.23 -13.36 7.25
CA PHE A 133 -0.38 -13.43 5.94
C PHE A 133 0.04 -14.71 5.18
N PHE A 134 1.33 -15.05 5.16
CA PHE A 134 1.87 -16.19 4.43
C PHE A 134 1.78 -17.52 5.18
N PHE A 135 1.17 -17.59 6.36
CA PHE A 135 1.11 -18.79 7.20
C PHE A 135 0.56 -20.01 6.44
N ASN A 136 -0.53 -19.86 5.69
CA ASN A 136 -1.15 -20.91 4.88
C ASN A 136 -0.84 -20.75 3.39
N SER A 137 0.33 -20.20 3.04
CA SER A 137 0.70 -19.97 1.66
C SER A 137 1.07 -21.25 0.92
N LYS A 138 0.85 -21.24 -0.39
CA LYS A 138 1.19 -22.29 -1.33
C LYS A 138 2.02 -21.72 -2.48
N HIS A 139 2.70 -22.61 -3.21
CA HIS A 139 3.41 -22.23 -4.41
C HIS A 139 2.49 -22.37 -5.62
N LEU A 140 2.34 -21.29 -6.38
CA LEU A 140 1.66 -21.27 -7.67
C LEU A 140 2.66 -20.99 -8.77
N ASN A 141 2.44 -21.57 -9.95
CA ASN A 141 3.22 -21.32 -11.14
C ASN A 141 2.35 -20.58 -12.15
N PHE A 142 2.82 -19.47 -12.65
CA PHE A 142 2.17 -18.66 -13.67
C PHE A 142 3.04 -18.67 -14.94
N ASN A 143 2.42 -18.91 -16.10
CA ASN A 143 3.11 -18.81 -17.39
C ASN A 143 3.30 -17.32 -17.73
N LEU A 144 4.54 -16.91 -17.97
CA LEU A 144 4.89 -15.52 -18.29
C LEU A 144 4.25 -15.03 -19.60
N ASN A 145 3.85 -15.93 -20.50
CA ASN A 145 3.10 -15.56 -21.71
C ASN A 145 1.63 -15.21 -21.44
N THR A 146 1.08 -15.56 -20.26
CA THR A 146 -0.33 -15.35 -19.90
C THR A 146 -0.54 -14.28 -18.84
N ILE A 147 0.54 -13.76 -18.25
CA ILE A 147 0.52 -12.70 -17.27
C ILE A 147 1.43 -11.56 -17.71
N LYS A 148 1.08 -10.35 -17.31
CA LYS A 148 1.94 -9.18 -17.50
C LYS A 148 2.82 -9.00 -16.25
N LEU A 149 4.11 -9.24 -16.39
CA LEU A 149 5.07 -8.92 -15.33
C LEU A 149 5.50 -7.46 -15.48
N ARG A 150 5.39 -6.67 -14.42
CA ARG A 150 5.82 -5.27 -14.41
C ARG A 150 6.51 -4.91 -13.10
N THR A 151 7.36 -3.92 -13.19
CA THR A 151 7.93 -3.23 -12.04
C THR A 151 7.72 -1.75 -12.22
N PHE A 152 7.53 -1.03 -11.14
CA PHE A 152 7.45 0.41 -11.25
C PHE A 152 8.83 1.07 -11.36
N ASN A 153 9.88 0.38 -11.02
CA ASN A 153 11.27 0.82 -11.26
C ASN A 153 11.69 0.49 -12.69
N LYS A 154 11.84 1.53 -13.52
CA LYS A 154 12.23 1.42 -14.94
C LYS A 154 13.57 0.71 -15.15
N SER A 155 14.54 0.88 -14.24
CA SER A 155 15.84 0.22 -14.31
C SER A 155 15.73 -1.30 -14.13
N ARG A 156 14.73 -1.78 -13.43
CA ARG A 156 14.44 -3.20 -13.25
C ARG A 156 13.69 -3.79 -14.42
N GLN A 157 12.86 -3.01 -15.12
CA GLN A 157 12.10 -3.49 -16.28
C GLN A 157 13.02 -4.08 -17.37
N GLN A 158 14.22 -3.53 -17.53
CA GLN A 158 15.21 -3.99 -18.51
C GLN A 158 15.91 -5.31 -18.13
N ARG A 159 15.77 -5.78 -16.87
CA ARG A 159 16.43 -6.98 -16.35
C ARG A 159 15.48 -8.15 -16.13
N LEU A 160 14.24 -8.05 -16.60
CA LEU A 160 13.21 -9.08 -16.38
C LEU A 160 13.56 -10.46 -16.97
N ASP A 161 14.55 -10.53 -17.85
CA ASP A 161 15.00 -11.77 -18.49
C ASP A 161 16.05 -12.57 -17.70
N GLN A 162 16.50 -12.08 -16.53
CA GLN A 162 17.52 -12.76 -15.71
C GLN A 162 16.90 -13.48 -14.51
N ASP A 163 16.91 -14.80 -14.54
CA ASP A 163 16.20 -15.72 -13.65
C ASP A 163 16.42 -15.56 -12.13
N SER A 164 17.54 -15.03 -11.68
CA SER A 164 17.87 -15.03 -10.24
C SER A 164 17.61 -13.73 -9.50
N THR A 165 17.40 -12.63 -10.23
CA THR A 165 17.41 -11.26 -9.67
C THR A 165 16.19 -10.95 -8.78
N TYR A 166 15.08 -11.66 -8.93
CA TYR A 166 13.81 -11.33 -8.25
C TYR A 166 13.42 -12.26 -7.12
N LYS A 167 14.28 -13.23 -6.77
CA LYS A 167 13.99 -14.17 -5.70
C LYS A 167 13.81 -13.44 -4.36
N GLY A 168 12.68 -13.69 -3.72
CA GLY A 168 12.31 -13.03 -2.46
C GLY A 168 11.50 -11.75 -2.62
N THR A 169 11.45 -11.13 -3.81
CA THR A 169 10.72 -9.90 -4.02
C THR A 169 9.24 -10.06 -3.66
N LEU A 170 8.73 -9.13 -2.87
CA LEU A 170 7.30 -9.00 -2.61
C LEU A 170 6.62 -8.43 -3.85
N ALA A 171 5.52 -9.04 -4.27
CA ALA A 171 4.79 -8.65 -5.47
C ALA A 171 3.29 -8.55 -5.21
N GLY A 172 2.62 -7.65 -5.91
CA GLY A 172 1.17 -7.62 -6.02
C GLY A 172 0.70 -8.56 -7.13
N LEU A 173 -0.30 -9.37 -6.83
CA LEU A 173 -1.03 -10.19 -7.80
C LEU A 173 -2.32 -9.44 -8.12
N LEU A 174 -2.45 -8.93 -9.34
CA LEU A 174 -3.51 -7.99 -9.71
C LEU A 174 -4.41 -8.60 -10.81
N ASP A 175 -5.66 -8.16 -10.82
CA ASP A 175 -6.60 -8.44 -11.91
C ASP A 175 -6.31 -7.62 -13.18
N GLU A 176 -7.25 -7.60 -14.13
CA GLU A 176 -7.14 -6.86 -15.39
C GLU A 176 -7.21 -5.35 -15.18
N GLU A 177 -8.00 -4.91 -14.21
CA GLU A 177 -8.19 -3.50 -13.83
C GLU A 177 -7.03 -2.96 -12.97
N GLY A 178 -6.13 -3.83 -12.51
CA GLY A 178 -5.00 -3.47 -11.64
C GLY A 178 -5.35 -3.43 -10.16
N MET A 179 -6.49 -4.01 -9.77
CA MET A 179 -6.88 -4.17 -8.36
C MET A 179 -6.13 -5.35 -7.73
N LEU A 180 -5.82 -5.23 -6.47
CA LEU A 180 -5.07 -6.24 -5.74
C LEU A 180 -5.96 -7.45 -5.38
N LEU A 181 -5.63 -8.62 -5.95
CA LEU A 181 -6.21 -9.91 -5.56
C LEU A 181 -5.51 -10.46 -4.32
N SER A 182 -4.18 -10.33 -4.28
CA SER A 182 -3.37 -10.82 -3.17
C SER A 182 -1.94 -10.32 -3.29
N ILE A 183 -1.15 -10.50 -2.24
CA ILE A 183 0.31 -10.36 -2.34
C ILE A 183 0.97 -11.72 -2.50
N GLY A 184 2.16 -11.71 -3.11
CA GLY A 184 2.97 -12.89 -3.29
C GLY A 184 4.45 -12.60 -3.06
N ARG A 185 5.21 -13.63 -2.74
CA ARG A 185 6.67 -13.60 -2.69
C ARG A 185 7.20 -14.40 -3.88
N ILE A 186 8.04 -13.78 -4.69
CA ILE A 186 8.66 -14.47 -5.83
C ILE A 186 9.60 -15.55 -5.31
N ALA A 187 9.34 -16.81 -5.67
CA ALA A 187 10.20 -17.94 -5.33
C ALA A 187 11.29 -18.13 -6.38
N ARG A 188 10.92 -18.07 -7.67
CA ARG A 188 11.86 -18.11 -8.80
C ARG A 188 11.15 -17.78 -10.12
N ILE A 189 11.94 -17.42 -11.11
CA ILE A 189 11.53 -17.36 -12.52
C ILE A 189 12.39 -18.42 -13.23
N GLN A 190 11.79 -19.31 -14.02
CA GLN A 190 12.53 -20.36 -14.74
C GLN A 190 11.68 -20.93 -15.88
N ASN A 191 12.30 -21.16 -17.05
CA ASN A 191 11.68 -21.83 -18.20
C ASN A 191 10.34 -21.18 -18.62
N GLY A 192 10.23 -19.85 -18.59
CA GLY A 192 8.99 -19.14 -18.95
C GLY A 192 7.89 -19.19 -17.88
N PHE A 193 8.20 -19.68 -16.69
CA PHE A 193 7.27 -19.73 -15.55
C PHE A 193 7.76 -18.89 -14.37
N LEU A 194 6.83 -18.17 -13.79
CA LEU A 194 6.99 -17.44 -12.52
C LEU A 194 6.39 -18.29 -11.38
N ARG A 195 7.22 -18.72 -10.44
CA ARG A 195 6.76 -19.37 -9.20
C ARG A 195 6.60 -18.35 -8.09
N VAL A 196 5.41 -18.28 -7.51
CA VAL A 196 5.06 -17.34 -6.43
C VAL A 196 4.54 -18.09 -5.22
N THR A 197 4.97 -17.69 -4.04
CA THR A 197 4.39 -18.11 -2.75
C THR A 197 3.27 -17.13 -2.42
N THR A 198 2.03 -17.58 -2.27
CA THR A 198 0.85 -16.74 -2.00
C THR A 198 -0.25 -17.53 -1.31
N THR A 199 -1.24 -16.84 -0.76
CA THR A 199 -2.42 -17.45 -0.10
C THR A 199 -3.62 -17.57 -1.03
N THR A 200 -3.69 -16.79 -2.10
CA THR A 200 -4.82 -16.85 -3.05
C THR A 200 -4.78 -18.07 -3.96
N GLY A 201 -5.95 -18.49 -4.42
CA GLY A 201 -6.10 -19.45 -5.54
C GLY A 201 -6.44 -18.77 -6.87
N GLU A 202 -6.66 -17.45 -6.84
CA GLU A 202 -7.04 -16.68 -8.03
C GLU A 202 -5.86 -16.51 -9.00
N LYS A 203 -6.18 -16.40 -10.29
CA LYS A 203 -5.18 -16.23 -11.34
C LYS A 203 -5.03 -14.74 -11.64
N PRO A 204 -3.87 -14.12 -11.32
CA PRO A 204 -3.62 -12.74 -11.68
C PRO A 204 -3.47 -12.58 -13.18
N ARG A 205 -3.77 -11.39 -13.68
CA ARG A 205 -3.42 -10.94 -15.04
C ARG A 205 -2.13 -10.14 -15.03
N ILE A 206 -1.85 -9.49 -13.92
CA ILE A 206 -0.67 -8.67 -13.73
C ILE A 206 0.05 -9.12 -12.45
N VAL A 207 1.36 -9.27 -12.52
CA VAL A 207 2.23 -9.42 -11.35
C VAL A 207 3.13 -8.20 -11.31
N GLU A 208 2.99 -7.43 -10.25
CA GLU A 208 3.75 -6.19 -10.06
C GLU A 208 4.78 -6.34 -8.96
N LEU A 209 6.06 -6.16 -9.32
CA LEU A 209 7.18 -6.31 -8.39
C LEU A 209 7.32 -5.07 -7.51
N GLY A 210 7.45 -5.28 -6.19
CA GLY A 210 7.73 -4.23 -5.22
C GLY A 210 9.23 -4.08 -4.92
N ALA A 211 9.54 -3.15 -4.02
CA ALA A 211 10.91 -2.86 -3.58
C ALA A 211 11.39 -3.78 -2.44
N VAL A 212 10.48 -4.40 -1.70
CA VAL A 212 10.82 -5.21 -0.52
C VAL A 212 11.23 -6.62 -0.92
N ILE A 213 12.34 -7.10 -0.35
CA ILE A 213 12.83 -8.47 -0.51
C ILE A 213 12.66 -9.21 0.82
N LEU A 214 11.95 -10.33 0.77
CA LEU A 214 11.66 -11.18 1.92
C LEU A 214 12.51 -12.46 1.90
N SER A 215 13.01 -12.87 3.08
CA SER A 215 13.61 -14.18 3.29
C SER A 215 12.58 -15.31 3.12
N SER A 216 13.03 -16.58 3.22
CA SER A 216 12.10 -17.72 3.27
C SER A 216 11.24 -17.76 4.54
N ARG A 217 11.62 -17.01 5.58
CA ARG A 217 10.87 -16.85 6.83
C ARG A 217 10.03 -15.56 6.86
N PHE A 218 9.97 -14.83 5.72
CA PHE A 218 9.24 -13.59 5.55
C PHE A 218 9.79 -12.41 6.37
N ASP A 219 11.09 -12.41 6.67
CA ASP A 219 11.80 -11.26 7.23
C ASP A 219 12.25 -10.33 6.09
N GLU A 220 12.26 -9.03 6.32
CA GLU A 220 12.79 -8.04 5.37
C GLU A 220 14.32 -8.13 5.35
N VAL A 221 14.90 -8.70 4.28
CA VAL A 221 16.34 -8.90 4.11
C VAL A 221 16.98 -7.98 3.08
N GLY A 222 16.18 -7.31 2.28
CA GLY A 222 16.65 -6.37 1.28
C GLY A 222 15.54 -5.41 0.87
N TYR A 223 15.98 -4.31 0.26
CA TYR A 223 15.14 -3.26 -0.29
C TYR A 223 15.79 -2.74 -1.57
N GLU A 224 15.06 -2.76 -2.66
CA GLU A 224 15.49 -2.28 -3.98
C GLU A 224 14.39 -1.36 -4.53
N PRO A 225 14.50 -0.03 -4.28
CA PRO A 225 13.51 0.96 -4.70
C PRO A 225 13.44 1.14 -6.21
#